data_69812b10087da53dca10209344e1e3b2
#
_entry.id   69812b10087da53dca10209344e1e3b2
#
_cell.length_a   1.000
_cell.length_b   1.000
_cell.length_c   1.000
_cell.angle_alpha   90.00
_cell.angle_beta   90.00
_cell.angle_gamma   90.00
#
_symmetry.space_group_name_H-M   'P 1'
#
loop_
_entity.id
_entity.type
_entity.pdbx_description
1 polymer ?
#
loop_
_entity_poly.entity_id
_entity_poly.type
_entity_poly.pdbx_seq_one_letter_code
_entity_poly.pdbx_strand_id
1 'polypeptide(L)'
;LLSNDAGYTAHHYQFWADLLRIPTNVDYTLYYREWIKSQIRNNTSYDDLVHQLVSGHGLIFDNPAAAYYLRDAGMALDNMSNSVRIFLGSRLECAQCHDHPFDKWTQMDYFKMAAYTYDFDVRMGVAKNSNRQRVYQDFGKRKNAAYKKEAGFEDFPHIHDESKIDEWLGQPYGPGYLERNNLTKEQFKEAAVRAIAARKKVEDFDNPVSQSVNMLYGHISNVQVKHHDD
;
A
#
# COMPACT_ATOMS: atom_id res chain seq x y z
N LEU A 1 38.43 -12.34 10.67
CA LEU A 1 37.27 -11.93 9.86
C LEU A 1 36.22 -11.23 10.74
N LEU A 2 35.85 -11.79 11.89
CA LEU A 2 34.84 -11.21 12.79
C LEU A 2 35.28 -9.94 13.51
N SER A 3 36.58 -9.64 13.56
CA SER A 3 37.13 -8.41 14.13
C SER A 3 37.25 -7.25 13.14
N ASN A 4 36.90 -7.46 11.87
CA ASN A 4 36.90 -6.43 10.83
C ASN A 4 35.46 -6.01 10.50
N ASP A 5 34.91 -5.08 11.27
CA ASP A 5 33.53 -4.60 11.12
C ASP A 5 33.23 -4.06 9.72
N ALA A 6 34.18 -3.42 9.07
CA ALA A 6 34.00 -2.89 7.73
C ALA A 6 33.88 -4.03 6.68
N GLY A 7 34.77 -5.02 6.74
CA GLY A 7 34.74 -6.18 5.86
C GLY A 7 33.52 -7.07 6.09
N TYR A 8 33.15 -7.27 7.35
CA TYR A 8 31.94 -7.99 7.75
C TYR A 8 30.68 -7.31 7.18
N THR A 9 30.55 -6.01 7.43
CA THR A 9 29.42 -5.22 6.95
C THR A 9 29.34 -5.22 5.42
N ALA A 10 30.46 -5.06 4.72
CA ALA A 10 30.48 -5.06 3.26
C ALA A 10 30.02 -6.40 2.67
N HIS A 11 30.51 -7.51 3.22
CA HIS A 11 30.15 -8.86 2.76
C HIS A 11 28.66 -9.17 2.99
N HIS A 12 28.18 -8.95 4.18
CA HIS A 12 26.76 -9.19 4.51
C HIS A 12 25.83 -8.20 3.81
N TYR A 13 26.27 -6.96 3.61
CA TYR A 13 25.49 -6.01 2.84
C TYR A 13 25.29 -6.47 1.39
N GLN A 14 26.31 -7.02 0.75
CA GLN A 14 26.17 -7.54 -0.62
C GLN A 14 25.11 -8.64 -0.68
N PHE A 15 25.15 -9.59 0.26
CA PHE A 15 24.13 -10.64 0.37
C PHE A 15 22.71 -10.06 0.50
N TRP A 16 22.50 -9.12 1.41
CA TRP A 16 21.20 -8.49 1.60
C TRP A 16 20.78 -7.62 0.42
N ALA A 17 21.70 -6.92 -0.19
CA ALA A 17 21.42 -6.07 -1.35
C ALA A 17 20.93 -6.90 -2.55
N ASP A 18 21.56 -8.05 -2.79
CA ASP A 18 21.16 -8.98 -3.86
C ASP A 18 19.80 -9.64 -3.53
N LEU A 19 19.62 -10.10 -2.30
CA LEU A 19 18.39 -10.75 -1.85
C LEU A 19 17.19 -9.80 -1.92
N LEU A 20 17.35 -8.59 -1.43
CA LEU A 20 16.33 -7.53 -1.44
C LEU A 20 16.25 -6.78 -2.78
N ARG A 21 17.13 -7.11 -3.74
CA ARG A 21 17.23 -6.47 -5.06
C ARG A 21 17.28 -4.94 -4.96
N ILE A 22 18.19 -4.42 -4.13
CA ILE A 22 18.32 -2.99 -3.88
C ILE A 22 18.93 -2.31 -5.11
N PRO A 23 18.22 -1.37 -5.77
CA PRO A 23 18.77 -0.66 -6.93
C PRO A 23 20.01 0.17 -6.55
N THR A 24 21.01 0.20 -7.44
CA THR A 24 22.27 0.93 -7.20
C THR A 24 22.27 2.35 -7.76
N ASN A 25 21.39 2.65 -8.73
CA ASN A 25 21.47 3.85 -9.58
C ASN A 25 20.42 4.90 -9.23
N VAL A 26 19.82 4.86 -8.03
CA VAL A 26 18.71 5.73 -7.67
C VAL A 26 18.99 6.39 -6.32
N ASP A 27 18.94 7.70 -6.27
CA ASP A 27 19.34 8.51 -5.11
C ASP A 27 18.63 8.13 -3.80
N TYR A 28 17.35 7.78 -3.88
CA TYR A 28 16.59 7.38 -2.69
C TYR A 28 17.09 6.09 -2.03
N THR A 29 17.82 5.25 -2.76
CA THR A 29 18.35 4.00 -2.20
C THR A 29 19.54 4.24 -1.27
N LEU A 30 20.16 5.42 -1.28
CA LEU A 30 21.25 5.74 -0.37
C LEU A 30 20.85 5.56 1.09
N TYR A 31 19.72 6.13 1.51
CA TYR A 31 19.22 6.02 2.88
C TYR A 31 18.90 4.58 3.25
N TYR A 32 18.27 3.85 2.34
CA TYR A 32 17.96 2.43 2.55
C TYR A 32 19.23 1.58 2.66
N ARG A 33 20.19 1.80 1.80
CA ARG A 33 21.48 1.09 1.81
C ARG A 33 22.26 1.32 3.10
N GLU A 34 22.36 2.57 3.53
CA GLU A 34 23.03 2.89 4.80
C GLU A 34 22.25 2.35 6.02
N TRP A 35 20.94 2.34 5.95
CA TRP A 35 20.12 1.71 6.97
C TRP A 35 20.37 0.19 7.05
N ILE A 36 20.36 -0.55 5.94
CA ILE A 36 20.69 -1.99 5.93
C ILE A 36 22.10 -2.23 6.52
N LYS A 37 23.09 -1.42 6.13
CA LYS A 37 24.43 -1.53 6.72
C LYS A 37 24.44 -1.27 8.21
N SER A 38 23.62 -0.34 8.69
CA SER A 38 23.49 -0.08 10.12
C SER A 38 22.87 -1.26 10.87
N GLN A 39 21.85 -1.91 10.29
CA GLN A 39 21.25 -3.12 10.87
C GLN A 39 22.28 -4.26 11.00
N ILE A 40 23.13 -4.43 9.97
CA ILE A 40 24.21 -5.42 9.99
C ILE A 40 25.23 -5.08 11.08
N ARG A 41 25.69 -3.83 11.17
CA ARG A 41 26.65 -3.37 12.20
C ARG A 41 26.11 -3.54 13.62
N ASN A 42 24.81 -3.28 13.78
CA ASN A 42 24.13 -3.41 15.08
C ASN A 42 23.77 -4.87 15.42
N ASN A 43 24.09 -5.81 14.51
CA ASN A 43 23.72 -7.22 14.64
C ASN A 43 22.22 -7.40 14.97
N THR A 44 21.37 -6.61 14.30
CA THR A 44 19.91 -6.69 14.45
C THR A 44 19.43 -8.10 14.15
N SER A 45 18.53 -8.62 14.96
CA SER A 45 17.98 -9.97 14.78
C SER A 45 17.24 -10.07 13.44
N TYR A 46 17.17 -11.28 12.88
CA TYR A 46 16.52 -11.51 11.58
C TYR A 46 15.03 -11.13 11.62
N ASP A 47 14.33 -11.52 12.66
CA ASP A 47 12.91 -11.23 12.87
C ASP A 47 12.65 -9.72 13.01
N ASP A 48 13.47 -9.00 13.78
CA ASP A 48 13.37 -7.54 13.89
C ASP A 48 13.65 -6.83 12.55
N LEU A 49 14.65 -7.29 11.81
CA LEU A 49 14.95 -6.74 10.49
C LEU A 49 13.78 -6.94 9.52
N VAL A 50 13.25 -8.16 9.45
CA VAL A 50 12.10 -8.48 8.58
C VAL A 50 10.86 -7.71 9.01
N HIS A 51 10.59 -7.63 10.31
CA HIS A 51 9.48 -6.85 10.84
C HIS A 51 9.57 -5.38 10.42
N GLN A 52 10.74 -4.76 10.57
CA GLN A 52 10.96 -3.36 10.16
C GLN A 52 10.77 -3.16 8.66
N LEU A 53 11.22 -4.10 7.82
CA LEU A 53 11.05 -4.05 6.37
C LEU A 53 9.57 -4.14 5.97
N VAL A 54 8.86 -5.14 6.51
CA VAL A 54 7.46 -5.43 6.14
C VAL A 54 6.49 -4.40 6.72
N SER A 55 6.77 -3.86 7.90
CA SER A 55 5.94 -2.82 8.52
C SER A 55 6.37 -1.39 8.15
N GLY A 56 7.44 -1.23 7.37
CA GLY A 56 8.00 0.07 7.01
C GLY A 56 7.02 0.94 6.23
N HIS A 57 6.76 2.15 6.72
CA HIS A 57 5.90 3.13 6.07
C HIS A 57 6.37 4.56 6.35
N GLY A 58 5.85 5.52 5.63
CA GLY A 58 6.16 6.93 5.78
C GLY A 58 7.22 7.43 4.80
N LEU A 59 7.87 8.52 5.16
CA LEU A 59 8.97 9.10 4.37
C LEU A 59 10.23 8.25 4.53
N ILE A 60 10.89 7.93 3.43
CA ILE A 60 12.13 7.14 3.43
C ILE A 60 13.26 7.83 4.21
N PHE A 61 13.26 9.15 4.27
CA PHE A 61 14.23 9.92 5.06
C PHE A 61 14.03 9.72 6.56
N ASP A 62 12.79 9.53 7.00
CA ASP A 62 12.44 9.34 8.40
C ASP A 62 12.46 7.85 8.78
N ASN A 63 11.99 7.00 7.84
CA ASN A 63 11.98 5.55 7.98
C ASN A 63 12.53 4.86 6.73
N PRO A 64 13.85 4.67 6.62
CA PRO A 64 14.48 4.08 5.44
C PRO A 64 14.01 2.65 5.13
N ALA A 65 13.51 1.88 6.11
CA ALA A 65 12.97 0.55 5.90
C ALA A 65 11.77 0.55 4.93
N ALA A 66 11.00 1.65 4.87
CA ALA A 66 9.88 1.81 3.94
C ALA A 66 10.32 1.72 2.46
N ALA A 67 11.59 1.95 2.16
CA ALA A 67 12.11 1.80 0.80
C ALA A 67 12.04 0.35 0.26
N TYR A 68 11.81 -0.64 1.13
CA TYR A 68 11.55 -2.02 0.74
C TYR A 68 10.43 -2.14 -0.30
N TYR A 69 9.39 -1.34 -0.19
CA TYR A 69 8.25 -1.35 -1.11
C TYR A 69 8.51 -0.63 -2.44
N LEU A 70 9.56 0.17 -2.54
CA LEU A 70 9.88 0.90 -3.76
C LEU A 70 10.36 0.00 -4.90
N ARG A 71 10.95 -1.14 -4.58
CA ARG A 71 11.39 -2.12 -5.58
C ARG A 71 10.24 -2.55 -6.49
N ASP A 72 9.10 -2.84 -5.90
CA ASP A 72 7.92 -3.36 -6.60
C ASP A 72 6.78 -2.32 -6.57
N ALA A 73 7.13 -1.03 -6.74
CA ALA A 73 6.19 0.08 -6.67
C ALA A 73 4.99 -0.10 -7.61
N GLY A 74 3.78 -0.16 -7.03
CA GLY A 74 2.55 -0.38 -7.78
C GLY A 74 2.28 -1.83 -8.20
N MET A 75 3.18 -2.77 -7.87
CA MET A 75 3.05 -4.20 -8.19
C MET A 75 2.88 -5.03 -6.91
N ALA A 76 1.70 -4.93 -6.31
CA ALA A 76 1.41 -5.56 -5.00
C ALA A 76 1.59 -7.09 -5.00
N LEU A 77 1.22 -7.76 -6.08
CA LEU A 77 1.36 -9.23 -6.22
C LEU A 77 2.82 -9.64 -6.31
N ASP A 78 3.64 -8.89 -7.06
CA ASP A 78 5.08 -9.16 -7.16
C ASP A 78 5.78 -8.91 -5.83
N ASN A 79 5.40 -7.85 -5.13
CA ASN A 79 5.93 -7.55 -3.80
C ASN A 79 5.64 -8.69 -2.81
N MET A 80 4.39 -9.19 -2.77
CA MET A 80 4.02 -10.32 -1.93
C MET A 80 4.79 -11.58 -2.30
N SER A 81 4.80 -11.96 -3.58
CA SER A 81 5.50 -13.16 -4.06
C SER A 81 7.00 -13.11 -3.73
N ASN A 82 7.64 -11.96 -3.93
CA ASN A 82 9.03 -11.75 -3.57
C ASN A 82 9.25 -11.81 -2.05
N SER A 83 8.35 -11.24 -1.25
CA SER A 83 8.43 -11.29 0.22
C SER A 83 8.38 -12.72 0.73
N VAL A 84 7.44 -13.52 0.23
CA VAL A 84 7.31 -14.94 0.59
C VAL A 84 8.53 -15.74 0.18
N ARG A 85 9.05 -15.50 -1.03
CA ARG A 85 10.25 -16.18 -1.52
C ARG A 85 11.47 -15.83 -0.68
N ILE A 86 11.63 -14.57 -0.30
CA ILE A 86 12.80 -14.09 0.45
C ILE A 86 12.74 -14.53 1.90
N PHE A 87 11.60 -14.34 2.56
CA PHE A 87 11.49 -14.49 4.01
C PHE A 87 10.94 -15.84 4.46
N LEU A 88 10.15 -16.53 3.62
CA LEU A 88 9.55 -17.82 3.94
C LEU A 88 10.12 -18.96 3.09
N GLY A 89 11.00 -18.67 2.13
CA GLY A 89 11.62 -19.68 1.27
C GLY A 89 10.67 -20.43 0.33
N SER A 90 9.43 -19.93 0.17
CA SER A 90 8.40 -20.56 -0.64
C SER A 90 8.14 -19.77 -1.92
N ARG A 91 7.86 -20.47 -3.03
CA ARG A 91 7.49 -19.85 -4.30
C ARG A 91 5.98 -19.97 -4.47
N LEU A 92 5.29 -18.86 -4.38
CA LEU A 92 3.82 -18.82 -4.48
C LEU A 92 3.31 -18.31 -5.83
N GLU A 93 4.18 -17.94 -6.75
CA GLU A 93 3.80 -17.34 -8.03
C GLU A 93 2.82 -18.20 -8.84
N CYS A 94 2.93 -19.54 -8.77
CA CYS A 94 1.99 -20.46 -9.43
C CYS A 94 0.57 -20.34 -8.86
N ALA A 95 0.46 -20.08 -7.55
CA ALA A 95 -0.82 -19.96 -6.88
C ALA A 95 -1.58 -18.66 -7.22
N GLN A 96 -1.00 -17.77 -8.00
CA GLN A 96 -1.69 -16.60 -8.54
C GLN A 96 -2.83 -16.97 -9.51
N CYS A 97 -2.67 -18.03 -10.30
CA CYS A 97 -3.62 -18.41 -11.34
C CYS A 97 -4.42 -19.68 -11.01
N HIS A 98 -3.86 -20.60 -10.24
CA HIS A 98 -4.47 -21.87 -9.85
C HIS A 98 -3.83 -22.36 -8.56
N ASP A 99 -4.39 -23.40 -7.92
CA ASP A 99 -3.77 -24.02 -6.75
C ASP A 99 -2.37 -24.51 -7.10
N HIS A 100 -1.42 -24.34 -6.15
CA HIS A 100 -0.03 -24.64 -6.40
C HIS A 100 0.15 -26.13 -6.73
N PRO A 101 0.79 -26.48 -7.87
CA PRO A 101 0.80 -27.86 -8.38
C PRO A 101 1.64 -28.85 -7.54
N PHE A 102 2.54 -28.33 -6.69
CA PHE A 102 3.51 -29.15 -5.95
C PHE A 102 3.54 -28.83 -4.44
N ASP A 103 2.71 -27.91 -3.97
CA ASP A 103 2.70 -27.48 -2.57
C ASP A 103 1.25 -27.26 -2.11
N LYS A 104 1.05 -27.12 -0.81
CA LYS A 104 -0.26 -26.97 -0.15
C LYS A 104 -0.98 -25.65 -0.42
N TRP A 105 -0.33 -24.69 -1.06
CA TRP A 105 -0.84 -23.35 -1.26
C TRP A 105 -1.97 -23.31 -2.29
N THR A 106 -3.14 -22.90 -1.85
CA THR A 106 -4.27 -22.66 -2.75
C THR A 106 -4.18 -21.25 -3.37
N GLN A 107 -4.89 -21.03 -4.47
CA GLN A 107 -5.05 -19.69 -5.03
C GLN A 107 -5.63 -18.71 -3.99
N MET A 108 -6.54 -19.18 -3.16
CA MET A 108 -7.12 -18.37 -2.07
C MET A 108 -6.06 -17.95 -1.04
N ASP A 109 -5.12 -18.84 -0.68
CA ASP A 109 -4.05 -18.50 0.26
C ASP A 109 -3.09 -17.49 -0.34
N TYR A 110 -2.79 -17.60 -1.63
CA TYR A 110 -2.00 -16.59 -2.36
C TYR A 110 -2.62 -15.19 -2.21
N PHE A 111 -3.90 -15.08 -2.51
CA PHE A 111 -4.57 -13.80 -2.46
C PHE A 111 -4.79 -13.28 -1.03
N LYS A 112 -5.03 -14.14 -0.05
CA LYS A 112 -5.05 -13.74 1.36
C LYS A 112 -3.74 -13.10 1.79
N MET A 113 -2.61 -13.63 1.33
CA MET A 113 -1.30 -13.04 1.60
C MET A 113 -1.10 -11.75 0.80
N ALA A 114 -1.45 -11.73 -0.49
CA ALA A 114 -1.34 -10.55 -1.33
C ALA A 114 -2.12 -9.35 -0.79
N ALA A 115 -3.18 -9.62 -0.08
CA ALA A 115 -4.02 -8.61 0.55
C ALA A 115 -3.25 -7.68 1.48
N TYR A 116 -2.20 -8.15 2.16
CA TYR A 116 -1.35 -7.31 3.00
C TYR A 116 -0.53 -6.30 2.20
N THR A 117 -0.26 -6.56 0.92
CA THR A 117 0.54 -5.67 0.06
C THR A 117 -0.31 -4.77 -0.83
N TYR A 118 -1.59 -5.08 -1.02
CA TYR A 118 -2.50 -4.27 -1.85
C TYR A 118 -2.79 -2.89 -1.29
N ASP A 119 -2.66 -2.71 0.02
CA ASP A 119 -2.96 -1.46 0.69
C ASP A 119 -1.78 -0.48 0.71
N PHE A 120 -0.61 -0.89 0.21
CA PHE A 120 0.54 0.00 0.10
C PHE A 120 0.47 0.84 -1.18
N ASP A 121 0.44 2.16 -1.03
CA ASP A 121 0.63 3.11 -2.12
C ASP A 121 2.04 3.71 -2.03
N VAL A 122 2.77 3.57 -3.12
CA VAL A 122 4.11 4.13 -3.24
C VAL A 122 4.03 5.39 -4.08
N ARG A 123 4.21 6.56 -3.46
CA ARG A 123 4.21 7.83 -4.16
C ARG A 123 5.59 8.43 -4.22
N MET A 124 6.01 8.74 -5.42
CA MET A 124 7.16 9.61 -5.67
C MET A 124 6.75 11.06 -5.39
N GLY A 125 7.51 11.77 -4.57
CA GLY A 125 7.21 13.16 -4.24
C GLY A 125 7.20 14.06 -5.47
N VAL A 126 6.11 14.81 -5.65
CA VAL A 126 5.85 15.63 -6.86
C VAL A 126 6.49 17.03 -6.76
N ALA A 127 7.23 17.36 -5.72
CA ALA A 127 7.95 18.64 -5.69
C ALA A 127 9.13 18.58 -6.66
N LYS A 128 9.17 19.51 -7.60
CA LYS A 128 10.15 19.64 -8.70
C LYS A 128 11.63 19.50 -8.31
N ASN A 129 11.98 19.45 -7.02
CA ASN A 129 13.34 19.35 -6.49
C ASN A 129 13.43 18.50 -5.20
N SER A 130 12.47 17.62 -4.89
CA SER A 130 12.58 16.77 -3.70
C SER A 130 12.53 15.30 -4.08
N ASN A 131 13.62 14.58 -3.82
CA ASN A 131 13.68 13.12 -3.81
C ASN A 131 12.87 12.51 -2.66
N ARG A 132 11.76 13.14 -2.29
CA ARG A 132 10.90 12.67 -1.20
C ARG A 132 10.01 11.57 -1.72
N GLN A 133 10.36 10.36 -1.39
CA GLN A 133 9.54 9.20 -1.65
C GLN A 133 8.85 8.78 -0.36
N ARG A 134 7.60 8.41 -0.50
CA ARG A 134 6.75 8.07 0.61
C ARG A 134 6.05 6.76 0.32
N VAL A 135 6.16 5.83 1.25
CA VAL A 135 5.37 4.61 1.28
C VAL A 135 4.35 4.75 2.40
N TYR A 136 3.10 4.55 2.12
CA TYR A 136 2.07 4.50 3.13
C TYR A 136 0.99 3.50 2.76
N GLN A 137 0.38 2.94 3.79
CA GLN A 137 -0.78 2.10 3.62
C GLN A 137 -1.93 2.95 3.08
N ASP A 138 -2.36 2.69 1.84
CA ASP A 138 -3.40 3.49 1.20
C ASP A 138 -4.78 2.88 1.38
N PHE A 139 -5.35 3.10 2.54
CA PHE A 139 -6.81 2.99 2.69
C PHE A 139 -7.54 4.09 1.92
N GLY A 140 -6.82 5.09 1.40
CA GLY A 140 -7.38 6.28 0.79
C GLY A 140 -8.16 5.98 -0.49
N LYS A 141 -7.68 5.08 -1.35
CA LYS A 141 -8.39 4.75 -2.61
C LYS A 141 -9.75 4.12 -2.35
N ARG A 142 -9.83 3.20 -1.39
CA ARG A 142 -11.11 2.55 -1.02
C ARG A 142 -12.04 3.50 -0.30
N LYS A 143 -11.51 4.26 0.66
CA LYS A 143 -12.25 5.30 1.36
C LYS A 143 -12.81 6.30 0.37
N ASN A 144 -12.00 6.72 -0.60
CA ASN A 144 -12.40 7.66 -1.64
C ASN A 144 -13.40 7.03 -2.61
N ALA A 145 -13.25 5.77 -2.98
CA ALA A 145 -14.20 5.07 -3.83
C ALA A 145 -15.57 4.91 -3.13
N ALA A 146 -15.60 4.47 -1.88
CA ALA A 146 -16.82 4.39 -1.09
C ALA A 146 -17.47 5.77 -0.90
N TYR A 147 -16.65 6.78 -0.56
CA TYR A 147 -17.07 8.15 -0.40
C TYR A 147 -17.74 8.71 -1.66
N LYS A 148 -17.10 8.61 -2.81
CA LYS A 148 -17.61 9.10 -4.10
C LYS A 148 -18.85 8.33 -4.57
N LYS A 149 -18.86 7.01 -4.37
CA LYS A 149 -20.00 6.16 -4.72
C LYS A 149 -21.25 6.57 -3.96
N GLU A 150 -21.16 6.81 -2.67
CA GLU A 150 -22.30 7.21 -1.85
C GLU A 150 -22.69 8.68 -2.04
N ALA A 151 -21.73 9.54 -2.38
CA ALA A 151 -22.03 10.91 -2.80
C ALA A 151 -22.80 10.96 -4.13
N GLY A 152 -22.56 9.99 -5.02
CA GLY A 152 -23.17 9.92 -6.36
C GLY A 152 -22.47 10.78 -7.41
N PHE A 153 -21.29 11.34 -7.12
CA PHE A 153 -20.53 12.20 -8.01
C PHE A 153 -19.03 11.86 -7.97
N GLU A 154 -18.41 11.77 -9.13
CA GLU A 154 -16.96 11.48 -9.22
C GLU A 154 -16.08 12.63 -8.71
N ASP A 155 -16.50 13.85 -8.91
CA ASP A 155 -15.81 15.07 -8.50
C ASP A 155 -16.29 15.62 -7.14
N PHE A 156 -17.00 14.78 -6.33
CA PHE A 156 -17.50 15.19 -5.03
C PHE A 156 -16.36 15.69 -4.14
N PRO A 157 -16.50 16.89 -3.55
CA PRO A 157 -15.44 17.53 -2.77
C PRO A 157 -15.08 16.70 -1.55
N HIS A 158 -13.80 16.70 -1.21
CA HIS A 158 -13.26 15.88 -0.13
C HIS A 158 -13.51 16.54 1.23
N ILE A 159 -14.61 16.21 1.87
CA ILE A 159 -14.99 16.71 3.19
C ILE A 159 -14.73 15.59 4.22
N HIS A 160 -13.91 15.88 5.22
CA HIS A 160 -13.47 14.88 6.20
C HIS A 160 -14.42 14.71 7.37
N ASP A 161 -15.17 15.74 7.70
CA ASP A 161 -16.01 15.80 8.88
C ASP A 161 -17.30 16.59 8.58
N GLU A 162 -18.41 16.17 9.21
CA GLU A 162 -19.71 16.83 9.01
C GLU A 162 -19.71 18.30 9.43
N SER A 163 -18.92 18.64 10.46
CA SER A 163 -18.76 20.04 10.90
C SER A 163 -18.14 20.96 9.84
N LYS A 164 -17.48 20.39 8.83
CA LYS A 164 -16.83 21.11 7.74
C LYS A 164 -17.71 21.33 6.51
N ILE A 165 -18.92 20.76 6.47
CA ILE A 165 -19.83 20.86 5.32
C ILE A 165 -20.25 22.31 5.09
N ASP A 166 -20.68 23.02 6.13
CA ASP A 166 -21.12 24.40 6.02
C ASP A 166 -19.96 25.36 5.73
N GLU A 167 -18.79 25.10 6.30
CA GLU A 167 -17.56 25.82 5.97
C GLU A 167 -17.21 25.68 4.49
N TRP A 168 -17.30 24.47 3.94
CA TRP A 168 -17.05 24.22 2.52
C TRP A 168 -18.06 24.93 1.61
N LEU A 169 -19.35 24.88 1.96
CA LEU A 169 -20.42 25.56 1.23
C LEU A 169 -20.26 27.09 1.23
N GLY A 170 -19.67 27.65 2.28
CA GLY A 170 -19.38 29.06 2.40
C GLY A 170 -18.17 29.55 1.61
N GLN A 171 -17.38 28.63 1.03
CA GLN A 171 -16.23 29.01 0.20
C GLN A 171 -16.68 29.58 -1.16
N PRO A 172 -15.85 30.41 -1.81
CA PRO A 172 -16.20 31.05 -3.10
C PRO A 172 -16.55 30.06 -4.22
N TYR A 173 -16.05 28.83 -4.15
CA TYR A 173 -16.31 27.77 -5.13
C TYR A 173 -17.56 26.92 -4.81
N GLY A 174 -18.10 27.01 -3.60
CA GLY A 174 -19.27 26.22 -3.15
C GLY A 174 -20.52 26.48 -4.02
N PRO A 175 -20.98 27.72 -4.19
CA PRO A 175 -22.14 28.01 -5.03
C PRO A 175 -21.99 27.53 -6.48
N GLY A 176 -20.81 27.74 -7.08
CA GLY A 176 -20.53 27.32 -8.45
C GLY A 176 -20.49 25.78 -8.62
N TYR A 177 -20.12 25.05 -7.56
CA TYR A 177 -20.21 23.58 -7.56
C TYR A 177 -21.67 23.13 -7.55
N LEU A 178 -22.50 23.71 -6.69
CA LEU A 178 -23.93 23.37 -6.59
C LEU A 178 -24.64 23.61 -7.93
N GLU A 179 -24.39 24.76 -8.55
CA GLU A 179 -24.98 25.13 -9.84
C GLU A 179 -24.57 24.15 -10.95
N ARG A 180 -23.28 23.83 -11.08
CA ARG A 180 -22.79 22.88 -12.10
C ARG A 180 -23.38 21.48 -11.98
N ASN A 181 -23.64 21.03 -10.75
CA ASN A 181 -24.15 19.72 -10.47
C ASN A 181 -25.68 19.69 -10.26
N ASN A 182 -26.35 20.84 -10.45
CA ASN A 182 -27.79 21.02 -10.26
C ASN A 182 -28.27 20.50 -8.89
N LEU A 183 -27.53 20.88 -7.81
CA LEU A 183 -27.80 20.47 -6.44
C LEU A 183 -28.30 21.62 -5.59
N THR A 184 -29.28 21.36 -4.72
CA THR A 184 -29.59 22.26 -3.61
C THR A 184 -28.56 22.08 -2.48
N LYS A 185 -28.49 23.06 -1.56
CA LYS A 185 -27.64 22.96 -0.37
C LYS A 185 -28.00 21.75 0.50
N GLU A 186 -29.27 21.47 0.62
CA GLU A 186 -29.82 20.35 1.40
C GLU A 186 -29.38 19.00 0.77
N GLN A 187 -29.56 18.85 -0.55
CA GLN A 187 -29.12 17.65 -1.27
C GLN A 187 -27.61 17.42 -1.16
N PHE A 188 -26.83 18.49 -1.25
CA PHE A 188 -25.39 18.42 -1.04
C PHE A 188 -25.02 17.95 0.36
N LYS A 189 -25.67 18.55 1.40
CA LYS A 189 -25.44 18.14 2.81
C LYS A 189 -25.77 16.66 3.03
N GLU A 190 -26.91 16.20 2.55
CA GLU A 190 -27.30 14.79 2.65
C GLU A 190 -26.29 13.88 1.95
N ALA A 191 -25.84 14.24 0.74
CA ALA A 191 -24.82 13.48 0.02
C ALA A 191 -23.48 13.45 0.78
N ALA A 192 -23.07 14.57 1.37
CA ALA A 192 -21.86 14.66 2.17
C ALA A 192 -21.92 13.79 3.43
N VAL A 193 -23.04 13.83 4.16
CA VAL A 193 -23.23 12.99 5.36
C VAL A 193 -23.17 11.50 4.99
N ARG A 194 -23.88 11.07 3.93
CA ARG A 194 -23.81 9.67 3.45
C ARG A 194 -22.39 9.27 3.06
N ALA A 195 -21.69 10.13 2.33
CA ALA A 195 -20.33 9.88 1.90
C ALA A 195 -19.34 9.76 3.07
N ILE A 196 -19.45 10.66 4.06
CA ILE A 196 -18.64 10.62 5.30
C ILE A 196 -18.93 9.35 6.09
N ALA A 197 -20.21 8.95 6.22
CA ALA A 197 -20.59 7.73 6.91
C ALA A 197 -20.05 6.48 6.19
N ALA A 198 -20.11 6.43 4.86
CA ALA A 198 -19.55 5.34 4.08
C ALA A 198 -18.03 5.23 4.25
N ARG A 199 -17.34 6.36 4.30
CA ARG A 199 -15.90 6.42 4.56
C ARG A 199 -15.57 5.89 5.96
N LYS A 200 -16.32 6.31 7.00
CA LYS A 200 -16.16 5.81 8.38
C LYS A 200 -16.37 4.31 8.46
N LYS A 201 -17.38 3.76 7.77
CA LYS A 201 -17.57 2.29 7.71
C LYS A 201 -16.39 1.54 7.15
N VAL A 202 -15.65 2.11 6.19
CA VAL A 202 -14.40 1.53 5.68
C VAL A 202 -13.26 1.69 6.69
N GLU A 203 -13.29 2.73 7.54
CA GLU A 203 -12.33 2.95 8.63
C GLU A 203 -12.57 2.00 9.81
N ASP A 204 -13.83 1.76 10.17
CA ASP A 204 -14.23 0.85 11.27
C ASP A 204 -14.00 -0.63 10.93
N PHE A 205 -13.66 -0.94 9.69
CA PHE A 205 -13.25 -2.28 9.28
C PHE A 205 -11.80 -2.54 9.71
N ASP A 206 -11.57 -2.51 11.02
CA ASP A 206 -10.25 -2.59 11.66
C ASP A 206 -9.56 -3.97 11.56
N ASN A 207 -10.10 -4.90 10.79
CA ASN A 207 -9.45 -6.17 10.55
C ASN A 207 -8.86 -6.22 9.12
N PRO A 208 -7.55 -6.00 8.95
CA PRO A 208 -6.90 -6.05 7.64
C PRO A 208 -7.15 -7.38 6.90
N VAL A 209 -7.34 -8.49 7.62
CA VAL A 209 -7.65 -9.80 7.04
C VAL A 209 -9.04 -9.84 6.41
N SER A 210 -10.07 -9.27 7.05
CA SER A 210 -11.42 -9.28 6.49
C SER A 210 -11.60 -8.30 5.33
N GLN A 211 -10.91 -7.15 5.36
CA GLN A 211 -10.85 -6.21 4.23
C GLN A 211 -10.20 -6.87 3.02
N SER A 212 -9.12 -7.56 3.26
CA SER A 212 -8.34 -8.29 2.28
C SER A 212 -9.17 -9.42 1.65
N VAL A 213 -9.91 -10.17 2.43
CA VAL A 213 -10.81 -11.23 1.96
C VAL A 213 -11.92 -10.67 1.09
N ASN A 214 -12.52 -9.54 1.44
CA ASN A 214 -13.59 -8.92 0.65
C ASN A 214 -13.11 -8.37 -0.71
N MET A 215 -11.89 -7.85 -0.78
CA MET A 215 -11.27 -7.47 -2.07
C MET A 215 -10.97 -8.68 -2.96
N LEU A 216 -10.53 -9.74 -2.36
CA LEU A 216 -10.29 -11.02 -3.01
C LEU A 216 -11.55 -11.61 -3.61
N TYR A 217 -12.65 -11.64 -2.86
CA TYR A 217 -13.93 -12.13 -3.40
C TYR A 217 -14.38 -11.32 -4.61
N GLY A 218 -14.21 -10.00 -4.61
CA GLY A 218 -14.50 -9.16 -5.77
C GLY A 218 -13.57 -9.45 -6.96
N HIS A 219 -12.32 -9.79 -6.70
CA HIS A 219 -11.34 -10.09 -7.76
C HIS A 219 -11.49 -11.53 -8.27
N ILE A 220 -11.67 -12.50 -7.39
CA ILE A 220 -11.89 -13.91 -7.73
C ILE A 220 -13.21 -14.11 -8.47
N SER A 221 -14.29 -13.45 -8.05
CA SER A 221 -15.57 -13.53 -8.76
C SER A 221 -15.48 -12.99 -10.21
N ASN A 222 -14.67 -11.95 -10.43
CA ASN A 222 -14.41 -11.42 -11.77
C ASN A 222 -13.48 -12.33 -12.61
N VAL A 223 -12.59 -13.08 -11.99
CA VAL A 223 -11.70 -14.05 -12.68
C VAL A 223 -12.45 -15.34 -13.00
N GLN A 224 -13.27 -15.84 -12.09
CA GLN A 224 -14.06 -17.06 -12.31
C GLN A 224 -15.14 -16.88 -13.37
N VAL A 225 -15.75 -15.71 -13.48
CA VAL A 225 -16.73 -15.39 -14.56
C VAL A 225 -16.08 -15.40 -15.93
N LYS A 226 -14.78 -15.05 -16.03
CA LYS A 226 -14.05 -15.09 -17.31
C LYS A 226 -13.61 -16.49 -17.76
N HIS A 227 -13.54 -17.46 -16.85
CA HIS A 227 -13.15 -18.82 -17.18
C HIS A 227 -14.32 -19.79 -17.42
N HIS A 228 -15.56 -19.34 -17.19
CA HIS A 228 -16.77 -20.15 -17.48
C HIS A 228 -17.42 -19.83 -18.82
N ASP A 229 -16.95 -18.79 -19.52
CA ASP A 229 -17.48 -18.37 -20.85
C ASP A 229 -16.53 -18.73 -22.01
N ASP A 230 -15.44 -19.49 -21.75
CA ASP A 230 -14.56 -20.13 -22.74
C ASP A 230 -14.74 -21.67 -22.69
#